data_8257408d9df706360b24d6ea4bd24fec
#
_entry.id   8257408d9df706360b24d6ea4bd24fec
#
_cell.length_a   1.000
_cell.length_b   1.000
_cell.length_c   1.000
_cell.angle_alpha   90.00
_cell.angle_beta   90.00
_cell.angle_gamma   90.00
#
_symmetry.space_group_name_H-M   'P 1'
#
loop_
_entity.id
_entity.type
_entity.pdbx_description
1 polymer ?
#
loop_
_entity_poly.entity_id
_entity_poly.type
_entity_poly.pdbx_seq_one_letter_code
_entity_poly.pdbx_strand_id
1 'polypeptide(L)'
;MTVKLYAFTCGTVTGEFAHLMEGGEGDITVPIPVFLIEHPNGRALFDTGLHPDCQCDPAGRLGAQLAGLFRIGFQPGEDVSARLEAIDRDPGKIDLVINSHFHFDHVGGNALIPNATMLVQRREWNAGMDPDTAARHGYDPRDFDLGHKLRLVDGEHDVFGDGSVVCLPTHGHTPGHQSLRLRLDSGEVVLAADACYFCQTLHERRLPRYMHDREAMLASLDRLEALERDGARIFFCHDPEFWRTVPQAPTPIA
;
A
#
# COMPACT_ATOMS: atom_id res chain seq x y z
N MET A 1 -7.61 9.02 23.79
CA MET A 1 -6.63 8.04 23.26
C MET A 1 -6.28 8.53 21.86
N THR A 2 -5.03 8.45 21.50
CA THR A 2 -4.48 8.99 20.25
C THR A 2 -4.32 7.87 19.22
N VAL A 3 -4.29 8.23 17.93
CA VAL A 3 -3.99 7.30 16.85
C VAL A 3 -2.55 6.81 16.98
N LYS A 4 -2.35 5.50 16.88
CA LYS A 4 -1.02 4.89 16.81
C LYS A 4 -0.82 4.26 15.45
N LEU A 5 0.36 4.43 14.88
CA LEU A 5 0.75 3.89 13.59
C LEU A 5 1.95 2.95 13.78
N TYR A 6 1.87 1.75 13.21
CA TYR A 6 2.95 0.76 13.20
C TYR A 6 3.25 0.34 11.78
N ALA A 7 4.53 0.20 11.46
CA ALA A 7 4.98 -0.28 10.17
C ALA A 7 5.47 -1.72 10.26
N PHE A 8 5.17 -2.50 9.22
CA PHE A 8 5.71 -3.85 9.00
C PHE A 8 6.37 -3.91 7.63
N THR A 9 7.43 -4.70 7.52
CA THR A 9 7.97 -5.14 6.24
C THR A 9 7.42 -6.53 5.95
N CYS A 10 6.55 -6.64 4.94
CA CYS A 10 5.90 -7.90 4.54
C CYS A 10 6.53 -8.46 3.26
N GLY A 11 7.85 -8.69 3.33
CA GLY A 11 8.66 -9.14 2.20
C GLY A 11 9.32 -7.99 1.44
N THR A 12 9.99 -8.37 0.35
CA THR A 12 10.70 -7.47 -0.56
C THR A 12 10.50 -7.90 -2.01
N VAL A 13 10.64 -6.96 -2.93
CA VAL A 13 10.64 -7.20 -4.36
C VAL A 13 11.93 -6.66 -4.96
N THR A 14 12.60 -7.45 -5.81
CA THR A 14 13.79 -7.02 -6.56
C THR A 14 13.49 -7.03 -8.04
N GLY A 15 13.75 -5.94 -8.73
CA GLY A 15 13.58 -5.81 -10.17
C GLY A 15 14.49 -4.73 -10.76
N GLU A 16 14.40 -4.53 -12.08
CA GLU A 16 15.12 -3.44 -12.75
C GLU A 16 14.66 -2.09 -12.20
N PHE A 17 15.60 -1.26 -11.75
CA PHE A 17 15.28 0.04 -11.16
C PHE A 17 14.57 0.96 -12.15
N ALA A 18 14.89 0.86 -13.44
CA ALA A 18 14.23 1.61 -14.50
C ALA A 18 12.72 1.32 -14.64
N HIS A 19 12.21 0.19 -14.12
CA HIS A 19 10.78 -0.09 -14.06
C HIS A 19 10.08 0.71 -12.96
N LEU A 20 10.78 0.96 -11.86
CA LEU A 20 10.24 1.63 -10.68
C LEU A 20 10.49 3.15 -10.68
N MET A 21 11.48 3.63 -11.43
CA MET A 21 11.82 5.05 -11.50
C MET A 21 12.54 5.41 -12.80
N GLU A 22 12.10 6.46 -13.48
CA GLU A 22 12.77 7.03 -14.66
C GLU A 22 14.25 7.30 -14.38
N GLY A 23 15.15 6.81 -15.24
CA GLY A 23 16.61 6.95 -15.11
C GLY A 23 17.24 6.09 -14.01
N GLY A 24 16.49 5.12 -13.46
CA GLY A 24 17.07 4.09 -12.59
C GLY A 24 18.01 3.17 -13.38
N GLU A 25 19.10 2.73 -12.76
CA GLU A 25 20.09 1.82 -13.37
C GLU A 25 20.30 0.59 -12.48
N GLY A 26 20.49 -0.57 -13.13
CA GLY A 26 20.68 -1.84 -12.45
C GLY A 26 19.42 -2.37 -11.75
N ASP A 27 19.62 -3.30 -10.84
CA ASP A 27 18.57 -3.88 -10.01
C ASP A 27 18.46 -3.14 -8.69
N ILE A 28 17.22 -3.02 -8.18
CA ILE A 28 16.93 -2.51 -6.84
C ILE A 28 16.05 -3.49 -6.08
N THR A 29 16.30 -3.64 -4.79
CA THR A 29 15.42 -4.36 -3.86
C THR A 29 14.65 -3.35 -3.02
N VAL A 30 13.32 -3.42 -3.09
CA VAL A 30 12.41 -2.51 -2.40
C VAL A 30 11.60 -3.23 -1.33
N PRO A 31 11.28 -2.58 -0.20
CA PRO A 31 10.40 -3.14 0.82
C PRO A 31 8.96 -3.22 0.35
N ILE A 32 8.18 -4.12 0.98
CA ILE A 32 6.72 -4.15 0.88
C ILE A 32 6.14 -3.70 2.22
N PRO A 33 5.73 -2.43 2.34
CA PRO A 33 5.19 -1.88 3.56
C PRO A 33 3.74 -2.31 3.81
N VAL A 34 3.43 -2.58 5.07
CA VAL A 34 2.06 -2.70 5.58
C VAL A 34 1.97 -1.87 6.86
N PHE A 35 0.86 -1.18 7.07
CA PHE A 35 0.71 -0.34 8.26
C PHE A 35 -0.50 -0.75 9.08
N LEU A 36 -0.31 -0.91 10.40
CA LEU A 36 -1.40 -1.05 11.36
C LEU A 36 -1.70 0.31 11.99
N ILE A 37 -2.97 0.70 11.92
CA ILE A 37 -3.52 1.89 12.55
C ILE A 37 -4.39 1.45 13.74
N GLU A 38 -4.02 1.83 14.96
CA GLU A 38 -4.84 1.67 16.14
C GLU A 38 -5.52 3.01 16.47
N HIS A 39 -6.83 3.03 16.34
CA HIS A 39 -7.70 4.17 16.62
C HIS A 39 -8.65 3.85 17.79
N PRO A 40 -9.11 4.82 18.60
CA PRO A 40 -10.10 4.57 19.65
C PRO A 40 -11.36 3.84 19.18
N ASN A 41 -11.76 4.05 17.92
CA ASN A 41 -12.97 3.49 17.31
C ASN A 41 -12.72 2.22 16.48
N GLY A 42 -11.51 1.64 16.50
CA GLY A 42 -11.21 0.39 15.79
C GLY A 42 -9.78 0.30 15.29
N ARG A 43 -9.47 -0.84 14.64
CA ARG A 43 -8.17 -1.13 14.04
C ARG A 43 -8.29 -1.23 12.54
N ALA A 44 -7.38 -0.60 11.82
CA ALA A 44 -7.29 -0.70 10.37
C ALA A 44 -5.89 -1.13 9.93
N LEU A 45 -5.83 -1.89 8.84
CA LEU A 45 -4.61 -2.04 8.06
C LEU A 45 -4.66 -1.12 6.85
N PHE A 46 -3.54 -0.53 6.50
CA PHE A 46 -3.33 0.07 5.19
C PHE A 46 -2.44 -0.87 4.40
N ASP A 47 -3.03 -1.51 3.39
CA ASP A 47 -2.55 -2.64 2.60
C ASP A 47 -2.28 -3.91 3.43
N THR A 48 -1.93 -5.02 2.76
CA THR A 48 -1.74 -6.33 3.38
C THR A 48 -0.51 -7.10 2.86
N GLY A 49 0.24 -6.51 1.93
CA GLY A 49 1.48 -7.10 1.41
C GLY A 49 1.26 -8.27 0.44
N LEU A 50 2.23 -9.15 0.39
CA LEU A 50 2.29 -10.29 -0.52
C LEU A 50 1.40 -11.46 -0.09
N HIS A 51 0.92 -12.25 -1.08
CA HIS A 51 0.22 -13.50 -0.81
C HIS A 51 1.18 -14.57 -0.23
N PRO A 52 0.79 -15.35 0.80
CA PRO A 52 1.66 -16.36 1.43
C PRO A 52 2.26 -17.38 0.47
N ASP A 53 1.55 -17.76 -0.60
CA ASP A 53 2.08 -18.70 -1.60
C ASP A 53 3.36 -18.19 -2.27
N CYS A 54 3.59 -16.87 -2.28
CA CYS A 54 4.85 -16.29 -2.77
C CYS A 54 6.08 -16.67 -1.93
N GLN A 55 5.90 -17.24 -0.73
CA GLN A 55 6.98 -17.78 0.08
C GLN A 55 7.57 -19.06 -0.51
N CYS A 56 6.77 -19.84 -1.24
CA CYS A 56 7.14 -21.15 -1.76
C CYS A 56 7.17 -21.20 -3.28
N ASP A 57 6.19 -20.59 -3.95
CA ASP A 57 6.04 -20.61 -5.41
C ASP A 57 5.57 -19.25 -5.95
N PRO A 58 6.45 -18.23 -5.96
CA PRO A 58 6.10 -16.92 -6.50
C PRO A 58 5.65 -16.98 -7.98
N ALA A 59 6.29 -17.85 -8.78
CA ALA A 59 5.98 -17.95 -10.21
C ALA A 59 4.59 -18.56 -10.46
N GLY A 60 4.22 -19.58 -9.70
CA GLY A 60 2.88 -20.18 -9.77
C GLY A 60 1.79 -19.21 -9.28
N ARG A 61 2.13 -18.38 -8.26
CA ARG A 61 1.16 -17.43 -7.69
C ARG A 61 0.97 -16.18 -8.55
N LEU A 62 2.07 -15.57 -9.01
CA LEU A 62 2.04 -14.30 -9.76
C LEU A 62 1.93 -14.48 -11.27
N GLY A 63 2.21 -15.69 -11.77
CA GLY A 63 2.30 -15.97 -13.19
C GLY A 63 3.63 -15.56 -13.81
N ALA A 64 3.90 -16.10 -14.99
CA ALA A 64 5.21 -15.98 -15.66
C ALA A 64 5.63 -14.53 -15.98
N GLN A 65 4.68 -13.66 -16.24
CA GLN A 65 4.95 -12.27 -16.59
C GLN A 65 5.54 -11.50 -15.41
N LEU A 66 4.85 -11.47 -14.26
CA LEU A 66 5.32 -10.76 -13.06
C LEU A 66 6.55 -11.43 -12.47
N ALA A 67 6.60 -12.77 -12.44
CA ALA A 67 7.77 -13.52 -11.98
C ALA A 67 9.00 -13.34 -12.88
N GLY A 68 8.80 -12.95 -14.15
CA GLY A 68 9.88 -12.57 -15.06
C GLY A 68 10.41 -11.16 -14.84
N LEU A 69 9.60 -10.27 -14.27
CA LEU A 69 9.98 -8.89 -13.97
C LEU A 69 10.58 -8.74 -12.58
N PHE A 70 10.12 -9.55 -11.61
CA PHE A 70 10.42 -9.38 -10.19
C PHE A 70 10.88 -10.68 -9.53
N ARG A 71 11.88 -10.56 -8.67
CA ARG A 71 12.27 -11.62 -7.73
C ARG A 71 11.70 -11.28 -6.36
N ILE A 72 10.96 -12.20 -5.79
CA ILE A 72 10.30 -12.04 -4.48
C ILE A 72 11.23 -12.52 -3.38
N GLY A 73 11.47 -11.67 -2.38
CA GLY A 73 12.13 -12.01 -1.13
C GLY A 73 11.09 -12.02 -0.01
N PHE A 74 10.53 -13.20 0.31
CA PHE A 74 9.45 -13.34 1.26
C PHE A 74 9.58 -14.65 2.03
N GLN A 75 9.74 -14.57 3.36
CA GLN A 75 10.01 -15.73 4.20
C GLN A 75 8.81 -16.04 5.11
N PRO A 76 8.67 -17.29 5.59
CA PRO A 76 7.70 -17.61 6.64
C PRO A 76 7.84 -16.68 7.84
N GLY A 77 6.72 -16.15 8.33
CA GLY A 77 6.67 -15.15 9.40
C GLY A 77 6.72 -13.70 8.92
N GLU A 78 6.78 -13.45 7.62
CA GLU A 78 6.76 -12.09 7.06
C GLU A 78 5.41 -11.68 6.51
N ASP A 79 4.44 -12.58 6.39
CA ASP A 79 3.07 -12.24 6.01
C ASP A 79 2.39 -11.37 7.09
N VAL A 80 1.35 -10.64 6.68
CA VAL A 80 0.68 -9.67 7.57
C VAL A 80 0.10 -10.30 8.82
N SER A 81 -0.41 -11.54 8.74
CA SER A 81 -0.96 -12.27 9.89
C SER A 81 0.13 -12.56 10.91
N ALA A 82 1.24 -13.15 10.46
CA ALA A 82 2.39 -13.44 11.33
C ALA A 82 3.02 -12.17 11.92
N ARG A 83 3.09 -11.07 11.15
CA ARG A 83 3.57 -9.77 11.64
C ARG A 83 2.66 -9.18 12.72
N LEU A 84 1.34 -9.32 12.60
CA LEU A 84 0.38 -8.90 13.63
C LEU A 84 0.53 -9.75 14.90
N GLU A 85 0.57 -11.08 14.75
CA GLU A 85 0.73 -12.02 15.86
C GLU A 85 2.03 -11.79 16.63
N ALA A 86 3.13 -11.45 15.94
CA ALA A 86 4.43 -11.15 16.57
C ALA A 86 4.40 -9.93 17.51
N ILE A 87 3.35 -9.11 17.44
CA ILE A 87 3.13 -7.98 18.35
C ILE A 87 1.85 -8.14 19.19
N ASP A 88 1.39 -9.38 19.39
CA ASP A 88 0.18 -9.73 20.14
C ASP A 88 -1.10 -9.06 19.59
N ARG A 89 -1.22 -8.97 18.27
CA ARG A 89 -2.43 -8.52 17.58
C ARG A 89 -3.06 -9.68 16.81
N ASP A 90 -4.32 -9.94 17.12
CA ASP A 90 -5.13 -10.98 16.47
C ASP A 90 -5.60 -10.49 15.09
N PRO A 91 -5.19 -11.13 13.97
CA PRO A 91 -5.64 -10.77 12.62
C PRO A 91 -7.18 -10.79 12.48
N GLY A 92 -7.86 -11.70 13.21
CA GLY A 92 -9.31 -11.79 13.24
C GLY A 92 -10.03 -10.62 13.92
N LYS A 93 -9.29 -9.71 14.56
CA LYS A 93 -9.80 -8.51 15.25
C LYS A 93 -9.41 -7.20 14.55
N ILE A 94 -9.02 -7.28 13.31
CA ILE A 94 -8.88 -6.10 12.45
C ILE A 94 -10.25 -5.75 11.88
N ASP A 95 -10.68 -4.52 12.06
CA ASP A 95 -12.01 -4.05 11.67
C ASP A 95 -12.07 -3.63 10.20
N LEU A 96 -10.97 -3.06 9.70
CA LEU A 96 -10.86 -2.51 8.35
C LEU A 96 -9.56 -2.95 7.67
N VAL A 97 -9.63 -3.27 6.39
CA VAL A 97 -8.50 -3.27 5.46
C VAL A 97 -8.74 -2.13 4.47
N ILE A 98 -7.86 -1.15 4.46
CA ILE A 98 -7.88 -0.02 3.53
C ILE A 98 -6.88 -0.36 2.44
N ASN A 99 -7.35 -0.78 1.26
CA ASN A 99 -6.47 -1.02 0.14
C ASN A 99 -6.17 0.28 -0.61
N SER A 100 -4.89 0.55 -0.80
CA SER A 100 -4.45 1.68 -1.63
C SER A 100 -4.86 1.47 -3.08
N HIS A 101 -4.62 0.27 -3.60
CA HIS A 101 -4.95 -0.21 -4.95
C HIS A 101 -4.84 -1.75 -4.99
N PHE A 102 -4.96 -2.39 -6.17
CA PHE A 102 -5.09 -3.85 -6.28
C PHE A 102 -3.87 -4.57 -6.88
N HIS A 103 -2.66 -4.01 -6.80
CA HIS A 103 -1.46 -4.79 -7.15
C HIS A 103 -1.14 -5.86 -6.11
N PHE A 104 -0.47 -6.91 -6.57
CA PHE A 104 -0.19 -8.15 -5.84
C PHE A 104 0.56 -7.96 -4.51
N ASP A 105 1.37 -6.93 -4.41
CA ASP A 105 2.18 -6.59 -3.24
C ASP A 105 1.48 -5.66 -2.23
N HIS A 106 0.24 -5.27 -2.52
CA HIS A 106 -0.64 -4.48 -1.65
C HIS A 106 -1.83 -5.25 -1.12
N VAL A 107 -2.36 -6.21 -1.89
CA VAL A 107 -3.60 -6.93 -1.54
C VAL A 107 -3.42 -8.42 -1.33
N GLY A 108 -2.21 -8.97 -1.55
CA GLY A 108 -1.97 -10.40 -1.50
C GLY A 108 -2.28 -11.04 -0.14
N GLY A 109 -2.18 -10.29 0.94
CA GLY A 109 -2.52 -10.75 2.29
C GLY A 109 -3.98 -10.55 2.71
N ASN A 110 -4.87 -10.01 1.87
CA ASN A 110 -6.27 -9.76 2.24
C ASN A 110 -6.99 -10.99 2.80
N ALA A 111 -6.73 -12.17 2.23
CA ALA A 111 -7.33 -13.44 2.68
C ALA A 111 -6.97 -13.80 4.13
N LEU A 112 -5.86 -13.27 4.66
CA LEU A 112 -5.42 -13.50 6.04
C LEU A 112 -6.17 -12.63 7.06
N ILE A 113 -7.00 -11.68 6.59
CA ILE A 113 -7.76 -10.74 7.42
C ILE A 113 -9.27 -10.89 7.14
N PRO A 114 -9.84 -12.08 7.36
CA PRO A 114 -11.13 -12.45 6.77
C PRO A 114 -12.35 -11.72 7.35
N ASN A 115 -12.22 -11.14 8.54
CA ASN A 115 -13.34 -10.50 9.24
C ASN A 115 -13.41 -8.99 8.99
N ALA A 116 -12.40 -8.41 8.35
CA ALA A 116 -12.35 -6.97 8.11
C ALA A 116 -13.35 -6.53 7.04
N THR A 117 -13.83 -5.29 7.16
CA THR A 117 -14.47 -4.61 6.04
C THR A 117 -13.38 -4.05 5.12
N MET A 118 -13.40 -4.38 3.84
CA MET A 118 -12.50 -3.81 2.85
C MET A 118 -12.99 -2.43 2.44
N LEU A 119 -12.13 -1.41 2.60
CA LEU A 119 -12.36 -0.05 2.18
C LEU A 119 -11.48 0.28 0.98
N VAL A 120 -12.08 0.68 -0.11
CA VAL A 120 -11.37 0.99 -1.36
C VAL A 120 -12.14 2.04 -2.16
N GLN A 121 -11.46 2.82 -3.00
CA GLN A 121 -12.14 3.70 -3.94
C GLN A 121 -13.01 2.89 -4.91
N ARG A 122 -14.26 3.33 -5.12
CA ARG A 122 -15.20 2.68 -6.06
C ARG A 122 -14.58 2.55 -7.46
N ARG A 123 -13.80 3.54 -7.86
CA ARG A 123 -13.10 3.55 -9.15
C ARG A 123 -12.09 2.41 -9.27
N GLU A 124 -11.37 2.09 -8.18
CA GLU A 124 -10.42 0.97 -8.13
C GLU A 124 -11.15 -0.37 -8.17
N TRP A 125 -12.21 -0.50 -7.35
CA TRP A 125 -13.04 -1.69 -7.37
C TRP A 125 -13.61 -1.99 -8.76
N ASN A 126 -14.18 -0.98 -9.41
CA ASN A 126 -14.75 -1.14 -10.75
C ASN A 126 -13.68 -1.52 -11.77
N ALA A 127 -12.47 -0.96 -11.67
CA ALA A 127 -11.34 -1.32 -12.53
C ALA A 127 -10.88 -2.77 -12.30
N GLY A 128 -10.85 -3.22 -11.05
CA GLY A 128 -10.50 -4.60 -10.69
C GLY A 128 -11.53 -5.63 -11.14
N MET A 129 -12.82 -5.25 -11.15
CA MET A 129 -13.91 -6.12 -11.58
C MET A 129 -14.16 -6.13 -13.10
N ASP A 130 -13.55 -5.21 -13.85
CA ASP A 130 -13.57 -5.22 -15.30
C ASP A 130 -12.43 -6.09 -15.84
N PRO A 131 -12.70 -7.23 -16.52
CA PRO A 131 -11.66 -8.18 -16.89
C PRO A 131 -10.55 -7.60 -17.78
N ASP A 132 -10.90 -6.68 -18.70
CA ASP A 132 -9.93 -6.08 -19.61
C ASP A 132 -9.01 -5.10 -18.89
N THR A 133 -9.56 -4.34 -17.95
CA THR A 133 -8.80 -3.41 -17.12
C THR A 133 -7.95 -4.16 -16.10
N ALA A 134 -8.51 -5.18 -15.44
CA ALA A 134 -7.78 -6.02 -14.49
C ALA A 134 -6.56 -6.68 -15.15
N ALA A 135 -6.75 -7.28 -16.34
CA ALA A 135 -5.63 -7.88 -17.08
C ALA A 135 -4.56 -6.85 -17.48
N ARG A 136 -4.97 -5.64 -17.88
CA ARG A 136 -4.05 -4.56 -18.27
C ARG A 136 -3.20 -4.06 -17.09
N HIS A 137 -3.76 -4.04 -15.89
CA HIS A 137 -3.10 -3.59 -14.67
C HIS A 137 -2.45 -4.72 -13.86
N GLY A 138 -2.59 -5.98 -14.30
CA GLY A 138 -2.03 -7.13 -13.59
C GLY A 138 -2.75 -7.43 -12.27
N TYR A 139 -4.03 -7.07 -12.16
CA TYR A 139 -4.85 -7.39 -10.99
C TYR A 139 -5.30 -8.84 -11.03
N ASP A 140 -5.29 -9.46 -9.88
CA ASP A 140 -5.82 -10.80 -9.66
C ASP A 140 -7.03 -10.75 -8.72
N PRO A 141 -8.26 -11.00 -9.23
CA PRO A 141 -9.45 -10.99 -8.38
C PRO A 141 -9.39 -11.94 -7.18
N ARG A 142 -8.54 -12.96 -7.25
CA ARG A 142 -8.30 -13.87 -6.11
C ARG A 142 -7.67 -13.20 -4.89
N ASP A 143 -7.17 -11.96 -5.03
CA ASP A 143 -6.58 -11.19 -3.92
C ASP A 143 -7.57 -10.20 -3.29
N PHE A 144 -8.65 -9.82 -3.95
CA PHE A 144 -9.57 -8.80 -3.44
C PHE A 144 -11.07 -9.16 -3.55
N ASP A 145 -11.50 -10.04 -4.45
CA ASP A 145 -12.89 -10.53 -4.51
C ASP A 145 -13.07 -11.77 -3.62
N LEU A 146 -12.84 -11.60 -2.33
CA LEU A 146 -12.78 -12.66 -1.32
C LEU A 146 -14.06 -12.78 -0.47
N GLY A 147 -15.11 -12.03 -0.81
CA GLY A 147 -16.35 -12.01 -0.03
C GLY A 147 -16.31 -11.14 1.21
N HIS A 148 -15.31 -10.29 1.38
CA HIS A 148 -15.31 -9.26 2.43
C HIS A 148 -16.51 -8.34 2.30
N LYS A 149 -16.98 -7.81 3.45
CA LYS A 149 -17.89 -6.67 3.41
C LYS A 149 -17.16 -5.49 2.75
N LEU A 150 -17.80 -4.87 1.76
CA LEU A 150 -17.21 -3.74 1.02
C LEU A 150 -17.70 -2.40 1.55
N ARG A 151 -16.77 -1.46 1.68
CA ARG A 151 -17.02 -0.03 1.84
C ARG A 151 -16.39 0.68 0.64
N LEU A 152 -17.18 0.89 -0.40
CA LEU A 152 -16.77 1.63 -1.58
C LEU A 152 -16.93 3.12 -1.34
N VAL A 153 -15.84 3.88 -1.48
CA VAL A 153 -15.82 5.33 -1.25
C VAL A 153 -15.53 6.08 -2.55
N ASP A 154 -15.94 7.34 -2.60
CA ASP A 154 -15.71 8.22 -3.73
C ASP A 154 -15.05 9.51 -3.22
N GLY A 155 -13.83 9.79 -3.68
CA GLY A 155 -13.09 10.97 -3.25
C GLY A 155 -12.44 10.83 -1.86
N GLU A 156 -12.28 11.94 -1.16
CA GLU A 156 -11.77 11.92 0.21
C GLU A 156 -12.77 11.26 1.15
N HIS A 157 -12.25 10.43 2.06
CA HIS A 157 -13.11 9.73 3.02
C HIS A 157 -12.45 9.68 4.40
N ASP A 158 -13.15 10.24 5.38
CA ASP A 158 -12.78 10.13 6.80
C ASP A 158 -13.18 8.76 7.33
N VAL A 159 -12.17 7.94 7.66
CA VAL A 159 -12.34 6.52 8.00
C VAL A 159 -13.12 6.33 9.29
N PHE A 160 -12.83 7.16 10.31
CA PHE A 160 -13.39 7.05 11.67
C PHE A 160 -14.33 8.21 12.04
N GLY A 161 -14.47 9.24 11.18
CA GLY A 161 -15.40 10.35 11.35
C GLY A 161 -14.91 11.49 12.25
N ASP A 162 -13.60 11.55 12.54
CA ASP A 162 -12.99 12.58 13.40
C ASP A 162 -11.83 13.34 12.72
N GLY A 163 -11.61 13.07 11.44
CA GLY A 163 -10.57 13.70 10.62
C GLY A 163 -9.15 13.21 10.91
N SER A 164 -8.98 12.21 11.77
CA SER A 164 -7.65 11.71 12.16
C SER A 164 -7.06 10.73 11.14
N VAL A 165 -7.89 10.02 10.38
CA VAL A 165 -7.49 9.07 9.34
C VAL A 165 -8.35 9.30 8.11
N VAL A 166 -7.73 9.79 7.03
CA VAL A 166 -8.44 10.20 5.81
C VAL A 166 -7.82 9.57 4.57
N CYS A 167 -8.64 8.83 3.83
CA CYS A 167 -8.28 8.38 2.48
C CYS A 167 -8.22 9.58 1.53
N LEU A 168 -7.14 9.68 0.78
CA LEU A 168 -6.91 10.73 -0.21
C LEU A 168 -6.84 10.12 -1.60
N PRO A 169 -7.72 10.47 -2.54
CA PRO A 169 -7.55 10.05 -3.93
C PRO A 169 -6.22 10.55 -4.47
N THR A 170 -5.38 9.63 -4.92
CA THR A 170 -4.09 9.89 -5.55
C THR A 170 -3.97 9.00 -6.78
N HIS A 171 -4.91 9.21 -7.71
CA HIS A 171 -5.00 8.44 -8.94
C HIS A 171 -3.78 8.65 -9.84
N GLY A 172 -3.57 7.74 -10.77
CA GLY A 172 -2.53 7.85 -11.79
C GLY A 172 -1.66 6.60 -11.88
N HIS A 173 -1.18 6.08 -10.76
CA HIS A 173 -0.53 4.78 -10.75
C HIS A 173 -1.53 3.69 -11.18
N THR A 174 -2.69 3.67 -10.55
CA THR A 174 -3.85 2.88 -10.96
C THR A 174 -5.08 3.79 -11.11
N PRO A 175 -6.20 3.29 -11.71
CA PRO A 175 -7.40 4.10 -11.93
C PRO A 175 -7.98 4.73 -10.68
N GLY A 176 -7.97 4.01 -9.56
CA GLY A 176 -8.60 4.43 -8.31
C GLY A 176 -7.66 4.47 -7.11
N HIS A 177 -6.35 4.56 -7.32
CA HIS A 177 -5.35 4.61 -6.26
C HIS A 177 -5.68 5.66 -5.19
N GLN A 178 -5.43 5.32 -3.93
CA GLN A 178 -5.56 6.23 -2.79
C GLN A 178 -4.35 6.14 -1.86
N SER A 179 -3.95 7.29 -1.32
CA SER A 179 -3.03 7.42 -0.19
C SER A 179 -3.83 7.56 1.12
N LEU A 180 -3.15 7.50 2.26
CA LEU A 180 -3.79 7.66 3.56
C LEU A 180 -3.09 8.76 4.37
N ARG A 181 -3.85 9.79 4.79
CA ARG A 181 -3.38 10.84 5.70
C ARG A 181 -3.77 10.49 7.13
N LEU A 182 -2.83 10.60 8.06
CA LEU A 182 -3.04 10.37 9.49
C LEU A 182 -2.58 11.58 10.30
N ARG A 183 -3.35 11.90 11.33
CA ARG A 183 -2.95 12.88 12.36
C ARG A 183 -2.51 12.13 13.60
N LEU A 184 -1.19 12.12 13.83
CA LEU A 184 -0.56 11.57 15.02
C LEU A 184 -0.26 12.69 16.04
N ASP A 185 0.12 12.33 17.25
CA ASP A 185 0.56 13.31 18.27
C ASP A 185 1.81 14.09 17.81
N SER A 186 2.65 13.47 17.00
CA SER A 186 3.87 14.06 16.42
C SER A 186 3.66 14.94 15.20
N GLY A 187 2.45 15.01 14.66
CA GLY A 187 2.12 15.74 13.44
C GLY A 187 1.42 14.89 12.38
N GLU A 188 1.23 15.46 11.21
CA GLU A 188 0.59 14.75 10.10
C GLU A 188 1.59 13.84 9.37
N VAL A 189 1.09 12.67 8.98
CA VAL A 189 1.78 11.66 8.16
C VAL A 189 0.92 11.34 6.95
N VAL A 190 1.51 11.19 5.78
CA VAL A 190 0.84 10.69 4.59
C VAL A 190 1.54 9.42 4.11
N LEU A 191 0.83 8.30 4.16
CA LEU A 191 1.26 7.04 3.56
C LEU A 191 0.92 7.13 2.06
N ALA A 192 1.92 7.42 1.24
CA ALA A 192 1.72 7.73 -0.18
C ALA A 192 1.33 6.51 -1.00
N ALA A 193 1.68 5.30 -0.56
CA ALA A 193 1.63 4.07 -1.36
C ALA A 193 2.24 4.32 -2.76
N ASP A 194 1.71 3.74 -3.81
CA ASP A 194 2.31 3.78 -5.14
C ASP A 194 2.07 5.07 -5.93
N ALA A 195 1.39 6.06 -5.32
CA ALA A 195 1.43 7.42 -5.84
C ALA A 195 2.85 8.02 -5.77
N CYS A 196 3.70 7.51 -4.85
CA CYS A 196 5.06 8.00 -4.68
C CYS A 196 5.99 6.90 -4.15
N TYR A 197 6.76 6.26 -5.03
CA TYR A 197 7.67 5.16 -4.69
C TYR A 197 8.87 5.63 -3.88
N PHE A 198 9.53 6.69 -4.35
CA PHE A 198 10.81 7.20 -3.84
C PHE A 198 10.73 8.69 -3.53
N CYS A 199 11.66 9.17 -2.72
CA CYS A 199 11.84 10.59 -2.49
C CYS A 199 12.05 11.36 -3.81
N GLN A 200 12.83 10.79 -4.74
CA GLN A 200 13.06 11.37 -6.07
C GLN A 200 11.78 11.38 -6.94
N THR A 201 10.86 10.46 -6.73
CA THR A 201 9.58 10.48 -7.43
C THR A 201 8.81 11.76 -7.09
N LEU A 202 8.81 12.18 -5.82
CA LEU A 202 8.14 13.41 -5.39
C LEU A 202 8.88 14.66 -5.86
N HIS A 203 10.17 14.75 -5.57
CA HIS A 203 10.90 16.01 -5.71
C HIS A 203 11.51 16.25 -7.10
N GLU A 204 11.79 15.16 -7.85
CA GLU A 204 12.39 15.23 -9.19
C GLU A 204 11.42 14.81 -10.30
N ARG A 205 10.18 14.40 -9.94
CA ARG A 205 9.15 13.90 -10.87
C ARG A 205 9.61 12.69 -11.69
N ARG A 206 10.47 11.84 -11.12
CA ARG A 206 10.95 10.61 -11.74
C ARG A 206 9.93 9.50 -11.51
N LEU A 207 9.08 9.30 -12.49
CA LEU A 207 7.92 8.40 -12.39
C LEU A 207 8.30 6.94 -12.66
N PRO A 208 7.50 5.95 -12.19
CA PRO A 208 7.64 4.56 -12.62
C PRO A 208 7.28 4.42 -14.11
N ARG A 209 7.83 3.38 -14.73
CA ARG A 209 7.59 3.09 -16.16
C ARG A 209 6.13 2.70 -16.43
N TYR A 210 5.52 1.96 -15.51
CA TYR A 210 4.17 1.46 -15.64
C TYR A 210 3.24 2.25 -14.72
N MET A 211 2.27 2.94 -15.32
CA MET A 211 1.23 3.69 -14.65
C MET A 211 0.00 3.77 -15.53
N HIS A 212 -1.16 3.99 -14.94
CA HIS A 212 -2.44 4.13 -15.65
C HIS A 212 -2.52 5.44 -16.43
N ASP A 213 -2.19 6.55 -15.76
CA ASP A 213 -2.34 7.91 -16.29
C ASP A 213 -1.24 8.83 -15.73
N ARG A 214 -0.36 9.30 -16.61
CA ARG A 214 0.78 10.14 -16.24
C ARG A 214 0.34 11.51 -15.69
N GLU A 215 -0.67 12.12 -16.30
CA GLU A 215 -1.13 13.46 -15.87
C GLU A 215 -1.80 13.38 -14.50
N ALA A 216 -2.64 12.37 -14.28
CA ALA A 216 -3.25 12.13 -12.98
C ALA A 216 -2.19 11.81 -11.90
N MET A 217 -1.12 11.07 -12.24
CA MET A 217 -0.03 10.80 -11.31
C MET A 217 0.73 12.07 -10.94
N LEU A 218 1.05 12.93 -11.90
CA LEU A 218 1.69 14.22 -11.63
C LEU A 218 0.81 15.12 -10.75
N ALA A 219 -0.51 15.19 -11.00
CA ALA A 219 -1.45 15.91 -10.14
C ALA A 219 -1.50 15.35 -8.73
N SER A 220 -1.38 14.02 -8.58
CA SER A 220 -1.29 13.37 -7.28
C SER A 220 0.00 13.72 -6.54
N LEU A 221 1.14 13.79 -7.24
CA LEU A 221 2.41 14.27 -6.68
C LEU A 221 2.35 15.73 -6.26
N ASP A 222 1.71 16.61 -7.05
CA ASP A 222 1.51 18.03 -6.68
C ASP A 222 0.71 18.16 -5.38
N ARG A 223 -0.28 17.29 -5.20
CA ARG A 223 -1.04 17.22 -3.95
C ARG A 223 -0.19 16.75 -2.77
N LEU A 224 0.60 15.69 -2.93
CA LEU A 224 1.50 15.17 -1.89
C LEU A 224 2.55 16.22 -1.50
N GLU A 225 3.14 16.90 -2.48
CA GLU A 225 4.10 17.98 -2.23
C GLU A 225 3.47 19.19 -1.51
N ALA A 226 2.21 19.51 -1.81
CA ALA A 226 1.48 20.55 -1.07
C ALA A 226 1.31 20.17 0.40
N LEU A 227 0.92 18.92 0.70
CA LEU A 227 0.82 18.41 2.07
C LEU A 227 2.17 18.42 2.80
N GLU A 228 3.26 18.05 2.09
CA GLU A 228 4.63 18.13 2.64
C GLU A 228 5.02 19.58 2.99
N ARG A 229 4.73 20.54 2.11
CA ARG A 229 4.97 21.97 2.37
C ARG A 229 4.15 22.50 3.56
N ASP A 230 2.98 21.93 3.78
CA ASP A 230 2.12 22.26 4.93
C ASP A 230 2.57 21.54 6.23
N GLY A 231 3.66 20.76 6.17
CA GLY A 231 4.30 20.13 7.32
C GLY A 231 3.99 18.65 7.52
N ALA A 232 3.27 18.00 6.61
CA ALA A 232 3.06 16.56 6.68
C ALA A 232 4.33 15.81 6.28
N ARG A 233 4.61 14.70 6.97
CA ARG A 233 5.70 13.77 6.60
C ARG A 233 5.17 12.79 5.56
N ILE A 234 5.79 12.74 4.38
CA ILE A 234 5.44 11.78 3.33
C ILE A 234 6.22 10.48 3.53
N PHE A 235 5.51 9.35 3.53
CA PHE A 235 6.07 8.00 3.61
C PHE A 235 6.10 7.40 2.20
N PHE A 236 7.32 7.21 1.69
CA PHE A 236 7.58 6.61 0.39
C PHE A 236 7.52 5.09 0.51
N CYS A 237 6.67 4.43 -0.32
CA CYS A 237 6.36 3.02 -0.11
C CYS A 237 7.52 2.08 -0.47
N HIS A 238 8.26 2.38 -1.52
CA HIS A 238 9.28 1.48 -2.08
C HIS A 238 10.70 2.04 -2.00
N ASP A 239 10.94 3.09 -1.22
CA ASP A 239 12.24 3.69 -1.04
C ASP A 239 13.04 2.96 0.07
N PRO A 240 14.06 2.15 -0.27
CA PRO A 240 14.79 1.38 0.73
C PRO A 240 15.65 2.26 1.65
N GLU A 241 16.10 3.44 1.19
CA GLU A 241 16.86 4.37 2.02
C GLU A 241 15.94 5.02 3.07
N PHE A 242 14.78 5.51 2.63
CA PHE A 242 13.77 6.04 3.54
C PHE A 242 13.28 4.96 4.51
N TRP A 243 12.98 3.75 4.03
CA TRP A 243 12.42 2.68 4.84
C TRP A 243 13.31 2.25 6.00
N ARG A 244 14.66 2.33 5.85
CA ARG A 244 15.60 2.08 6.95
C ARG A 244 15.46 3.06 8.11
N THR A 245 14.86 4.22 7.88
CA THR A 245 14.61 5.23 8.93
C THR A 245 13.27 5.05 9.63
N VAL A 246 12.36 4.21 9.09
CA VAL A 246 11.02 3.98 9.62
C VAL A 246 11.08 2.95 10.75
N PRO A 247 10.65 3.31 11.97
CA PRO A 247 10.54 2.35 13.06
C PRO A 247 9.62 1.20 12.69
N GLN A 248 10.10 -0.02 12.88
CA GLN A 248 9.28 -1.22 12.67
C GLN A 248 8.56 -1.62 13.96
N ALA A 249 7.37 -2.22 13.83
CA ALA A 249 6.64 -2.80 14.95
C ALA A 249 7.53 -3.76 15.76
N PRO A 250 7.41 -3.78 17.11
CA PRO A 250 6.35 -3.19 17.93
C PRO A 250 6.54 -1.69 18.27
N THR A 251 7.56 -1.02 17.76
CA THR A 251 7.79 0.41 18.02
C THR A 251 6.82 1.24 17.17
N PRO A 252 5.94 2.07 17.77
CA PRO A 252 5.06 2.93 17.00
C PRO A 252 5.84 4.06 16.31
N ILE A 253 5.32 4.50 15.17
CA ILE A 253 5.79 5.71 14.51
C ILE A 253 5.29 6.91 15.31
N ALA A 254 6.26 7.75 15.72
CA ALA A 254 6.03 8.96 16.49
C ALA A 254 6.08 10.21 15.61
#